data_3a65bc248dc3b6592b48497040f47cdf
#
_entry.id   3a65bc248dc3b6592b48497040f47cdf
#
_cell.length_a   1.000
_cell.length_b   1.000
_cell.length_c   1.000
_cell.angle_alpha   90.00
_cell.angle_beta   90.00
_cell.angle_gamma   90.00
#
_symmetry.space_group_name_H-M   'P 1'
#
loop_
_entity.id
_entity.type
_entity.pdbx_description
1 polymer ?
#
loop_
_entity_poly.entity_id
_entity_poly.type
_entity_poly.pdbx_seq_one_letter_code
_entity_poly.pdbx_strand_id
1 'polypeptide(L)'
;MKLSKEHIERLREMLARPGQRIVVVSHTNPDGDAVGSSLAWAEVLRTMGHAVTCVVPNKYPYFLDWMPGIDEVVIFKTDTEGRARRAIAEADMIFCLDFNAVSRLEILSDTIEANTTARRVLIDHHLSPDEGFDLMFSHPDSSSTCFLVYSIVEAMCGAGAITRRMAESLYVGMMTDTGNFAFSFLTPELFRAVAVLVEKGISIPDIHNSVYNAYTEGRARLFGYAINRTMAVIQDGTVAYRSLLENEMRRFQFQQGDSEGFVNYALTIKKVKMSAMFLAHRKFIRVSLRSRGDVDVNLFARKYFSGGGHKNAAGGKSFVSMQETIDHYVRSVREFADEGHLG
;
A
#
# COMPACT_ATOMS: atom_id res chain seq x y z
N MET A 1 -12.27 -5.17 15.01
CA MET A 1 -11.26 -6.23 14.79
C MET A 1 -10.85 -6.84 16.13
N LYS A 2 -10.72 -8.17 16.24
CA LYS A 2 -10.31 -8.86 17.48
C LYS A 2 -9.09 -9.73 17.19
N LEU A 3 -7.94 -9.37 17.75
CA LEU A 3 -6.70 -10.16 17.64
C LEU A 3 -6.78 -11.44 18.49
N SER A 4 -6.22 -12.55 17.99
CA SER A 4 -6.08 -13.78 18.74
C SER A 4 -5.07 -13.59 19.89
N LYS A 5 -5.48 -13.90 21.11
CA LYS A 5 -4.57 -13.87 22.27
C LYS A 5 -3.41 -14.87 22.09
N GLU A 6 -3.69 -16.03 21.52
CA GLU A 6 -2.69 -17.05 21.22
C GLU A 6 -1.62 -16.52 20.24
N HIS A 7 -2.04 -15.83 19.15
CA HIS A 7 -1.10 -15.23 18.21
C HIS A 7 -0.25 -14.14 18.86
N ILE A 8 -0.83 -13.32 19.74
CA ILE A 8 -0.08 -12.30 20.48
C ILE A 8 0.97 -12.93 21.40
N GLU A 9 0.59 -13.98 22.16
CA GLU A 9 1.55 -14.69 23.02
C GLU A 9 2.65 -15.38 22.20
N ARG A 10 2.30 -16.04 21.11
CA ARG A 10 3.27 -16.64 20.20
C ARG A 10 4.24 -15.59 19.62
N LEU A 11 3.75 -14.41 19.25
CA LEU A 11 4.61 -13.32 18.78
C LEU A 11 5.57 -12.85 19.89
N ARG A 12 5.08 -12.72 21.13
CA ARG A 12 5.93 -12.39 22.29
C ARG A 12 7.02 -13.42 22.50
N GLU A 13 6.70 -14.71 22.45
CA GLU A 13 7.67 -15.81 22.56
C GLU A 13 8.72 -15.74 21.45
N MET A 14 8.30 -15.50 20.19
CA MET A 14 9.21 -15.36 19.07
C MET A 14 10.19 -14.19 19.23
N LEU A 15 9.76 -13.09 19.87
CA LEU A 15 10.53 -11.88 20.11
C LEU A 15 11.24 -11.84 21.49
N ALA A 16 11.06 -12.85 22.34
CA ALA A 16 11.58 -12.84 23.71
C ALA A 16 13.12 -12.83 23.77
N ARG A 17 13.82 -13.39 22.77
CA ARG A 17 15.29 -13.38 22.70
C ARG A 17 15.76 -12.06 22.07
N PRO A 18 16.41 -11.16 22.80
CA PRO A 18 16.93 -9.91 22.23
C PRO A 18 18.09 -10.17 21.26
N GLY A 19 18.45 -9.15 20.48
CA GLY A 19 19.59 -9.19 19.57
C GLY A 19 19.36 -10.00 18.29
N GLN A 20 18.12 -10.40 17.98
CA GLN A 20 17.80 -11.05 16.70
C GLN A 20 17.99 -10.05 15.53
N ARG A 21 18.46 -10.55 14.38
CA ARG A 21 18.53 -9.81 13.12
C ARG A 21 17.19 -9.94 12.42
N ILE A 22 16.46 -8.86 12.37
CA ILE A 22 15.10 -8.83 11.83
C ILE A 22 15.05 -7.96 10.58
N VAL A 23 14.42 -8.47 9.53
CA VAL A 23 14.13 -7.70 8.33
C VAL A 23 12.63 -7.43 8.27
N VAL A 24 12.26 -6.19 7.97
CA VAL A 24 10.88 -5.78 7.70
C VAL A 24 10.78 -5.45 6.23
N VAL A 25 9.87 -6.10 5.51
CA VAL A 25 9.66 -5.91 4.06
C VAL A 25 8.23 -5.51 3.77
N SER A 26 8.03 -4.68 2.76
CA SER A 26 6.71 -4.35 2.21
C SER A 26 6.68 -4.47 0.68
N HIS A 27 5.50 -4.34 0.07
CA HIS A 27 5.25 -4.62 -1.34
C HIS A 27 5.96 -3.67 -2.33
N THR A 28 6.04 -4.08 -3.60
CA THR A 28 6.50 -3.24 -4.72
C THR A 28 5.57 -2.04 -4.92
N ASN A 29 6.17 -0.87 -5.17
CA ASN A 29 5.52 0.45 -5.18
C ASN A 29 4.87 0.77 -3.83
N PRO A 30 5.66 0.79 -2.74
CA PRO A 30 5.13 0.99 -1.40
C PRO A 30 4.47 2.35 -1.28
N ASP A 31 3.32 2.37 -0.65
CA ASP A 31 2.53 3.56 -0.37
C ASP A 31 2.68 4.02 1.10
N GLY A 32 1.76 4.86 1.57
CA GLY A 32 1.81 5.38 2.93
C GLY A 32 1.57 4.32 3.99
N ASP A 33 0.75 3.29 3.71
CA ASP A 33 0.49 2.20 4.65
C ASP A 33 1.66 1.21 4.72
N ALA A 34 2.21 0.83 3.56
CA ALA A 34 3.39 -0.02 3.48
C ALA A 34 4.60 0.58 4.20
N VAL A 35 4.88 1.87 3.95
CA VAL A 35 5.99 2.58 4.59
C VAL A 35 5.71 2.84 6.06
N GLY A 36 4.53 3.34 6.39
CA GLY A 36 4.14 3.69 7.75
C GLY A 36 4.15 2.49 8.69
N SER A 37 3.55 1.36 8.27
CA SER A 37 3.55 0.12 9.04
C SER A 37 4.96 -0.42 9.25
N SER A 38 5.80 -0.39 8.20
CA SER A 38 7.18 -0.86 8.27
C SER A 38 8.03 -0.04 9.25
N LEU A 39 7.96 1.30 9.18
CA LEU A 39 8.71 2.19 10.06
C LEU A 39 8.27 2.07 11.53
N ALA A 40 6.95 2.06 11.76
CA ALA A 40 6.42 1.92 13.11
C ALA A 40 6.79 0.56 13.74
N TRP A 41 6.63 -0.53 12.98
CA TRP A 41 6.98 -1.86 13.46
C TRP A 41 8.47 -2.01 13.72
N ALA A 42 9.32 -1.48 12.84
CA ALA A 42 10.76 -1.48 13.04
C ALA A 42 11.18 -0.75 14.32
N GLU A 43 10.55 0.38 14.65
CA GLU A 43 10.83 1.10 15.89
C GLU A 43 10.42 0.27 17.12
N VAL A 44 9.26 -0.40 17.09
CA VAL A 44 8.86 -1.35 18.14
C VAL A 44 9.94 -2.42 18.37
N LEU A 45 10.38 -3.07 17.31
CA LEU A 45 11.37 -4.14 17.39
C LEU A 45 12.74 -3.63 17.90
N ARG A 46 13.15 -2.42 17.49
CA ARG A 46 14.37 -1.78 18.00
C ARG A 46 14.28 -1.47 19.50
N THR A 47 13.11 -1.01 19.99
CA THR A 47 12.91 -0.79 21.44
C THR A 47 12.94 -2.09 22.23
N MET A 48 12.65 -3.24 21.60
CA MET A 48 12.80 -4.57 22.21
C MET A 48 14.24 -5.10 22.12
N GLY A 49 15.18 -4.33 21.56
CA GLY A 49 16.61 -4.68 21.50
C GLY A 49 17.03 -5.53 20.31
N HIS A 50 16.24 -5.53 19.23
CA HIS A 50 16.58 -6.24 17.97
C HIS A 50 17.35 -5.35 16.99
N ALA A 51 18.17 -5.97 16.13
CA ALA A 51 18.81 -5.33 14.99
C ALA A 51 17.86 -5.37 13.80
N VAL A 52 17.30 -4.22 13.38
CA VAL A 52 16.22 -4.17 12.39
C VAL A 52 16.64 -3.43 11.12
N THR A 53 16.43 -4.06 9.98
CA THR A 53 16.59 -3.45 8.63
C THR A 53 15.25 -3.43 7.92
N CYS A 54 14.78 -2.23 7.53
CA CYS A 54 13.64 -2.08 6.63
C CYS A 54 14.10 -2.16 5.18
N VAL A 55 13.42 -2.96 4.37
CA VAL A 55 13.73 -3.13 2.94
C VAL A 55 12.47 -2.97 2.11
N VAL A 56 12.54 -2.13 1.08
CA VAL A 56 11.48 -2.00 0.08
C VAL A 56 12.01 -2.36 -1.31
N PRO A 57 11.19 -2.98 -2.20
CA PRO A 57 11.66 -3.38 -3.53
C PRO A 57 12.12 -2.21 -4.40
N ASN A 58 11.39 -1.10 -4.37
CA ASN A 58 11.69 0.13 -5.13
C ASN A 58 11.33 1.38 -4.32
N LYS A 59 11.70 2.56 -4.83
CA LYS A 59 11.48 3.82 -4.13
C LYS A 59 9.97 4.05 -3.87
N TYR A 60 9.68 4.57 -2.70
CA TYR A 60 8.38 5.08 -2.25
C TYR A 60 8.12 6.49 -2.81
N PRO A 61 6.89 7.01 -2.73
CA PRO A 61 6.55 8.37 -3.13
C PRO A 61 7.33 9.44 -2.36
N TYR A 62 7.77 10.49 -3.07
CA TYR A 62 8.61 11.56 -2.48
C TYR A 62 7.92 12.32 -1.33
N PHE A 63 6.60 12.40 -1.31
CA PHE A 63 5.86 13.03 -0.23
C PHE A 63 5.89 12.24 1.09
N LEU A 64 6.58 11.10 1.13
CA LEU A 64 6.90 10.34 2.33
C LEU A 64 8.35 10.55 2.82
N ASP A 65 9.18 11.31 2.07
CA ASP A 65 10.61 11.53 2.39
C ASP A 65 10.84 12.21 3.78
N TRP A 66 9.80 12.80 4.37
CA TRP A 66 9.85 13.45 5.70
C TRP A 66 9.61 12.47 6.87
N MET A 67 9.15 11.25 6.62
CA MET A 67 8.76 10.31 7.68
C MET A 67 9.96 9.92 8.56
N PRO A 68 9.76 9.81 9.88
CA PRO A 68 10.84 9.48 10.82
C PRO A 68 11.49 8.12 10.52
N GLY A 69 12.80 8.09 10.25
CA GLY A 69 13.55 6.86 9.96
C GLY A 69 13.48 6.39 8.50
N ILE A 70 12.89 7.17 7.62
CA ILE A 70 12.77 6.85 6.19
C ILE A 70 14.12 6.76 5.48
N ASP A 71 15.12 7.52 5.93
CA ASP A 71 16.49 7.53 5.44
C ASP A 71 17.26 6.24 5.74
N GLU A 72 16.81 5.45 6.70
CA GLU A 72 17.36 4.13 7.03
C GLU A 72 16.80 3.00 6.14
N VAL A 73 15.72 3.26 5.41
CA VAL A 73 15.07 2.25 4.55
C VAL A 73 15.94 1.90 3.36
N VAL A 74 16.25 0.63 3.19
CA VAL A 74 17.05 0.14 2.07
C VAL A 74 16.15 -0.11 0.86
N ILE A 75 16.40 0.61 -0.22
CA ILE A 75 15.69 0.46 -1.49
C ILE A 75 16.44 -0.59 -2.33
N PHE A 76 15.91 -1.82 -2.42
CA PHE A 76 16.56 -2.96 -3.05
C PHE A 76 17.02 -2.68 -4.50
N LYS A 77 16.19 -2.01 -5.29
CA LYS A 77 16.46 -1.70 -6.71
C LYS A 77 17.71 -0.82 -6.91
N THR A 78 18.04 0.00 -5.93
CA THR A 78 19.17 0.95 -6.00
C THR A 78 20.29 0.62 -5.02
N ASP A 79 20.17 -0.50 -4.30
CA ASP A 79 21.16 -0.97 -3.31
C ASP A 79 22.37 -1.61 -4.00
N THR A 80 23.31 -0.77 -4.42
CA THR A 80 24.57 -1.21 -5.06
C THR A 80 25.55 -1.87 -4.11
N GLU A 81 25.42 -1.64 -2.80
CA GLU A 81 26.26 -2.21 -1.76
C GLU A 81 25.81 -3.60 -1.31
N GLY A 82 24.64 -4.06 -1.74
CA GLY A 82 24.05 -5.34 -1.37
C GLY A 82 23.64 -5.45 0.11
N ARG A 83 23.34 -4.33 0.75
CA ARG A 83 22.89 -4.27 2.16
C ARG A 83 21.62 -5.08 2.39
N ALA A 84 20.63 -4.92 1.51
CA ALA A 84 19.38 -5.65 1.58
C ALA A 84 19.58 -7.17 1.45
N ARG A 85 20.38 -7.60 0.46
CA ARG A 85 20.67 -9.03 0.25
C ARG A 85 21.36 -9.65 1.45
N ARG A 86 22.37 -8.97 2.03
CA ARG A 86 23.03 -9.45 3.26
C ARG A 86 22.08 -9.49 4.44
N ALA A 87 21.33 -8.43 4.67
CA ALA A 87 20.35 -8.39 5.79
C ALA A 87 19.34 -9.53 5.69
N ILE A 88 18.80 -9.80 4.49
CA ILE A 88 17.83 -10.89 4.28
C ILE A 88 18.50 -12.25 4.45
N ALA A 89 19.69 -12.47 3.88
CA ALA A 89 20.40 -13.74 3.98
C ALA A 89 20.76 -14.10 5.44
N GLU A 90 21.03 -13.10 6.26
CA GLU A 90 21.43 -13.25 7.65
C GLU A 90 20.27 -13.09 8.64
N ALA A 91 19.05 -12.88 8.18
CA ALA A 91 17.89 -12.65 9.03
C ALA A 91 17.53 -13.90 9.87
N ASP A 92 17.27 -13.70 11.15
CA ASP A 92 16.68 -14.69 12.03
C ASP A 92 15.14 -14.69 11.87
N MET A 93 14.56 -13.52 11.49
CA MET A 93 13.13 -13.33 11.27
C MET A 93 12.86 -12.29 10.16
N ILE A 94 11.82 -12.52 9.38
CA ILE A 94 11.35 -11.62 8.33
C ILE A 94 9.88 -11.28 8.57
N PHE A 95 9.60 -10.02 8.83
CA PHE A 95 8.23 -9.50 8.87
C PHE A 95 7.80 -9.03 7.51
N CYS A 96 6.69 -9.58 7.03
CA CYS A 96 6.05 -9.28 5.76
C CYS A 96 4.84 -8.39 6.03
N LEU A 97 4.93 -7.10 5.68
CA LEU A 97 3.93 -6.10 6.00
C LEU A 97 3.24 -5.57 4.75
N ASP A 98 1.92 -5.49 4.82
CA ASP A 98 1.07 -4.85 3.82
C ASP A 98 1.09 -5.55 2.44
N PHE A 99 1.19 -6.86 2.45
CA PHE A 99 0.99 -7.69 1.26
C PHE A 99 0.61 -9.12 1.64
N ASN A 100 -0.21 -9.74 0.82
CA ASN A 100 -0.76 -11.08 1.05
C ASN A 100 0.09 -12.23 0.48
N ALA A 101 1.01 -11.94 -0.45
CA ALA A 101 1.77 -12.94 -1.20
C ALA A 101 3.20 -12.45 -1.48
N VAL A 102 4.19 -13.36 -1.38
CA VAL A 102 5.61 -13.02 -1.62
C VAL A 102 5.84 -12.50 -3.04
N SER A 103 5.03 -12.91 -4.00
CA SER A 103 5.05 -12.41 -5.39
C SER A 103 4.81 -10.89 -5.51
N ARG A 104 4.19 -10.25 -4.51
CA ARG A 104 4.00 -8.79 -4.44
C ARG A 104 5.32 -8.02 -4.23
N LEU A 105 6.37 -8.71 -3.86
CA LEU A 105 7.72 -8.16 -3.73
C LEU A 105 8.47 -8.08 -5.08
N GLU A 106 7.97 -8.73 -6.13
CA GLU A 106 8.53 -8.76 -7.49
C GLU A 106 10.05 -9.06 -7.50
N ILE A 107 10.88 -8.05 -7.77
CA ILE A 107 12.35 -8.20 -7.87
C ILE A 107 13.02 -8.67 -6.57
N LEU A 108 12.34 -8.58 -5.43
CA LEU A 108 12.83 -8.98 -4.12
C LEU A 108 12.39 -10.40 -3.73
N SER A 109 11.37 -10.96 -4.41
CA SER A 109 10.77 -12.26 -4.08
C SER A 109 11.79 -13.38 -3.97
N ASP A 110 12.60 -13.60 -5.01
CA ASP A 110 13.62 -14.66 -5.02
C ASP A 110 14.64 -14.53 -3.87
N THR A 111 14.95 -13.27 -3.47
CA THR A 111 15.89 -13.01 -2.37
C THR A 111 15.28 -13.40 -1.02
N ILE A 112 13.98 -13.14 -0.82
CA ILE A 112 13.24 -13.56 0.39
C ILE A 112 13.10 -15.09 0.41
N GLU A 113 12.76 -15.71 -0.70
CA GLU A 113 12.56 -17.16 -0.81
C GLU A 113 13.87 -17.94 -0.60
N ALA A 114 15.01 -17.36 -0.99
CA ALA A 114 16.33 -17.97 -0.79
C ALA A 114 16.71 -18.12 0.70
N ASN A 115 16.17 -17.30 1.61
CA ASN A 115 16.31 -17.54 3.04
C ASN A 115 15.25 -18.53 3.53
N THR A 116 15.64 -19.77 3.70
CA THR A 116 14.77 -20.88 4.15
C THR A 116 14.82 -21.09 5.68
N THR A 117 15.62 -20.34 6.42
CA THR A 117 15.85 -20.53 7.86
C THR A 117 15.18 -19.46 8.71
N ALA A 118 14.99 -18.25 8.20
CA ALA A 118 14.31 -17.18 8.90
C ALA A 118 12.83 -17.50 9.10
N ARG A 119 12.32 -17.25 10.30
CA ARG A 119 10.87 -17.30 10.56
C ARG A 119 10.18 -16.16 9.83
N ARG A 120 9.05 -16.45 9.20
CA ARG A 120 8.26 -15.45 8.46
C ARG A 120 6.98 -15.11 9.20
N VAL A 121 6.77 -13.83 9.46
CA VAL A 121 5.55 -13.32 10.11
C VAL A 121 4.84 -12.38 9.17
N LEU A 122 3.56 -12.64 8.88
CA LEU A 122 2.70 -11.78 8.08
C LEU A 122 1.90 -10.84 8.96
N ILE A 123 1.88 -9.54 8.62
CA ILE A 123 0.95 -8.54 9.17
C ILE A 123 0.33 -7.82 7.98
N ASP A 124 -0.93 -8.12 7.66
CA ASP A 124 -1.55 -7.70 6.41
C ASP A 124 -3.07 -7.61 6.48
N HIS A 125 -3.66 -6.73 5.69
CA HIS A 125 -5.10 -6.58 5.57
C HIS A 125 -5.65 -6.90 4.16
N HIS A 126 -4.83 -7.43 3.26
CA HIS A 126 -5.28 -7.86 1.94
C HIS A 126 -6.02 -9.19 1.98
N LEU A 127 -6.86 -9.43 0.96
CA LEU A 127 -7.61 -10.67 0.79
C LEU A 127 -6.70 -11.81 0.31
N SER A 128 -7.03 -13.04 0.69
CA SER A 128 -6.42 -14.27 0.16
C SER A 128 -4.90 -14.31 0.37
N PRO A 129 -4.41 -14.35 1.63
CA PRO A 129 -2.99 -14.51 1.91
C PRO A 129 -2.46 -15.87 1.44
N ASP A 130 -1.19 -15.88 1.01
CA ASP A 130 -0.47 -17.14 0.73
C ASP A 130 -0.27 -17.95 2.02
N GLU A 131 -0.08 -19.25 1.84
CA GLU A 131 0.40 -20.16 2.89
C GLU A 131 1.93 -20.03 3.06
N GLY A 132 2.48 -20.53 4.18
CA GLY A 132 3.93 -20.61 4.39
C GLY A 132 4.52 -19.50 5.28
N PHE A 133 3.70 -18.83 6.05
CA PHE A 133 4.13 -17.98 7.17
C PHE A 133 4.05 -18.74 8.50
N ASP A 134 5.04 -18.55 9.39
CA ASP A 134 5.07 -19.17 10.70
C ASP A 134 4.03 -18.61 11.66
N LEU A 135 3.67 -17.33 11.45
CA LEU A 135 2.63 -16.62 12.18
C LEU A 135 1.97 -15.60 11.27
N MET A 136 0.64 -15.49 11.35
CA MET A 136 -0.12 -14.60 10.48
C MET A 136 -1.10 -13.74 11.29
N PHE A 137 -1.00 -12.43 11.08
CA PHE A 137 -2.02 -11.45 11.42
C PHE A 137 -2.65 -10.95 10.12
N SER A 138 -3.54 -11.75 9.54
CA SER A 138 -4.26 -11.41 8.31
C SER A 138 -5.69 -10.98 8.67
N HIS A 139 -5.99 -9.71 8.49
CA HIS A 139 -7.27 -9.10 8.87
C HIS A 139 -7.85 -8.21 7.75
N PRO A 140 -8.53 -8.80 6.75
CA PRO A 140 -9.10 -8.04 5.63
C PRO A 140 -10.21 -7.03 6.02
N ASP A 141 -10.71 -7.11 7.24
CA ASP A 141 -11.64 -6.16 7.85
C ASP A 141 -10.94 -4.97 8.53
N SER A 142 -9.61 -4.96 8.59
CA SER A 142 -8.83 -3.81 9.04
C SER A 142 -8.83 -2.71 7.98
N SER A 143 -8.87 -1.46 8.42
CA SER A 143 -8.81 -0.30 7.53
C SER A 143 -7.44 -0.09 6.87
N SER A 144 -6.38 -0.64 7.49
CA SER A 144 -4.99 -0.55 7.04
C SER A 144 -4.09 -1.50 7.82
N THR A 145 -2.92 -1.81 7.29
CA THR A 145 -1.87 -2.53 8.01
C THR A 145 -1.32 -1.69 9.17
N CYS A 146 -1.27 -0.36 9.05
CA CYS A 146 -0.92 0.53 10.16
C CYS A 146 -1.88 0.42 11.34
N PHE A 147 -3.19 0.31 11.11
CA PHE A 147 -4.15 0.09 12.19
C PHE A 147 -3.98 -1.29 12.82
N LEU A 148 -3.63 -2.29 12.04
CA LEU A 148 -3.32 -3.63 12.55
C LEU A 148 -2.04 -3.63 13.39
N VAL A 149 -0.97 -2.96 12.94
CA VAL A 149 0.27 -2.76 13.72
C VAL A 149 -0.01 -2.04 15.04
N TYR A 150 -0.79 -0.93 15.00
CA TYR A 150 -1.23 -0.24 16.22
C TYR A 150 -1.87 -1.22 17.21
N SER A 151 -2.82 -2.03 16.73
CA SER A 151 -3.58 -2.96 17.56
C SER A 151 -2.71 -4.09 18.14
N ILE A 152 -1.72 -4.56 17.39
CA ILE A 152 -0.73 -5.55 17.86
C ILE A 152 0.14 -4.92 18.96
N VAL A 153 0.66 -3.69 18.74
CA VAL A 153 1.49 -3.00 19.75
C VAL A 153 0.69 -2.74 21.03
N GLU A 154 -0.55 -2.27 20.90
CA GLU A 154 -1.44 -2.06 22.05
C GLU A 154 -1.67 -3.35 22.84
N ALA A 155 -1.92 -4.47 22.15
CA ALA A 155 -2.12 -5.77 22.78
C ALA A 155 -0.84 -6.35 23.42
N MET A 156 0.33 -6.11 22.82
CA MET A 156 1.63 -6.60 23.31
C MET A 156 2.19 -5.78 24.47
N CYS A 157 2.18 -4.47 24.33
CA CYS A 157 2.97 -3.56 25.17
C CYS A 157 2.12 -2.45 25.80
N GLY A 158 0.84 -2.35 25.43
CA GLY A 158 -0.03 -1.25 25.80
C GLY A 158 0.21 0.02 24.95
N ALA A 159 -0.79 0.87 24.83
CA ALA A 159 -0.73 2.13 24.05
C ALA A 159 0.37 3.10 24.55
N GLY A 160 0.84 2.93 25.79
CA GLY A 160 1.95 3.69 26.36
C GLY A 160 3.27 3.51 25.61
N ALA A 161 3.49 2.36 25.00
CA ALA A 161 4.70 2.03 24.25
C ALA A 161 4.82 2.78 22.89
N ILE A 162 3.73 3.35 22.39
CA ILE A 162 3.73 4.09 21.12
C ILE A 162 4.44 5.43 21.33
N THR A 163 5.54 5.63 20.63
CA THR A 163 6.29 6.90 20.61
C THR A 163 5.62 7.88 19.63
N ARG A 164 6.01 9.15 19.67
CA ARG A 164 5.56 10.13 18.68
C ARG A 164 5.95 9.74 17.25
N ARG A 165 7.17 9.21 17.05
CA ARG A 165 7.66 8.76 15.73
C ARG A 165 6.82 7.62 15.19
N MET A 166 6.50 6.62 16.02
CA MET A 166 5.57 5.56 15.66
C MET A 166 4.19 6.11 15.31
N ALA A 167 3.69 7.05 16.12
CA ALA A 167 2.38 7.66 15.91
C ALA A 167 2.28 8.43 14.59
N GLU A 168 3.31 9.17 14.20
CA GLU A 168 3.38 9.85 12.90
C GLU A 168 3.31 8.82 11.75
N SER A 169 4.10 7.74 11.82
CA SER A 169 4.12 6.69 10.80
C SER A 169 2.78 5.92 10.71
N LEU A 170 2.21 5.52 11.84
CA LEU A 170 0.92 4.83 11.92
C LEU A 170 -0.22 5.70 11.39
N TYR A 171 -0.21 6.99 11.74
CA TYR A 171 -1.24 7.93 11.27
C TYR A 171 -1.19 8.11 9.76
N VAL A 172 0.01 8.22 9.15
CA VAL A 172 0.15 8.32 7.69
C VAL A 172 -0.51 7.14 6.99
N GLY A 173 -0.24 5.90 7.41
CA GLY A 173 -0.85 4.73 6.78
C GLY A 173 -2.35 4.67 6.99
N MET A 174 -2.85 4.89 8.21
CA MET A 174 -4.30 4.95 8.47
C MET A 174 -4.98 6.02 7.62
N MET A 175 -4.37 7.21 7.48
CA MET A 175 -4.91 8.32 6.70
C MET A 175 -4.91 8.01 5.19
N THR A 176 -3.81 7.51 4.65
CA THR A 176 -3.68 7.29 3.21
C THR A 176 -4.55 6.15 2.70
N ASP A 177 -4.60 5.03 3.43
CA ASP A 177 -5.34 3.85 3.01
C ASP A 177 -6.86 4.00 3.17
N THR A 178 -7.29 4.78 4.14
CA THR A 178 -8.70 5.16 4.29
C THR A 178 -9.15 6.32 3.39
N GLY A 179 -8.24 6.82 2.52
CA GLY A 179 -8.53 7.98 1.69
C GLY A 179 -8.92 9.21 2.50
N ASN A 180 -8.11 9.53 3.50
CA ASN A 180 -8.36 10.60 4.46
C ASN A 180 -9.66 10.39 5.25
N PHE A 181 -9.87 9.16 5.74
CA PHE A 181 -11.06 8.77 6.49
C PHE A 181 -12.39 8.94 5.72
N ALA A 182 -12.36 8.68 4.42
CA ALA A 182 -13.51 8.81 3.53
C ALA A 182 -13.95 7.48 2.89
N PHE A 183 -13.16 6.40 3.00
CA PHE A 183 -13.47 5.11 2.42
C PHE A 183 -14.13 4.16 3.44
N SER A 184 -14.36 2.90 3.03
CA SER A 184 -14.95 1.85 3.88
C SER A 184 -14.03 1.45 5.05
N PHE A 185 -14.56 0.59 5.95
CA PHE A 185 -13.87 0.09 7.14
C PHE A 185 -13.50 1.14 8.20
N LEU A 186 -14.24 2.24 8.25
CA LEU A 186 -14.14 3.21 9.33
C LEU A 186 -14.90 2.70 10.55
N THR A 187 -14.19 2.37 11.61
CA THR A 187 -14.78 1.84 12.85
C THR A 187 -14.52 2.79 14.02
N PRO A 188 -15.33 2.73 15.10
CA PRO A 188 -15.04 3.49 16.31
C PRO A 188 -13.66 3.19 16.90
N GLU A 189 -13.16 1.96 16.74
CA GLU A 189 -11.84 1.53 17.21
C GLU A 189 -10.73 2.25 16.48
N LEU A 190 -10.83 2.41 15.14
CA LEU A 190 -9.89 3.20 14.35
C LEU A 190 -9.80 4.64 14.86
N PHE A 191 -10.95 5.30 15.10
CA PHE A 191 -10.94 6.68 15.60
C PHE A 191 -10.42 6.79 17.04
N ARG A 192 -10.62 5.78 17.89
CA ARG A 192 -9.96 5.73 19.21
C ARG A 192 -8.45 5.59 19.07
N ALA A 193 -7.97 4.74 18.16
CA ALA A 193 -6.54 4.65 17.85
C ALA A 193 -5.98 6.01 17.38
N VAL A 194 -6.66 6.68 16.45
CA VAL A 194 -6.27 8.02 16.01
C VAL A 194 -6.23 9.01 17.18
N ALA A 195 -7.19 8.98 18.11
CA ALA A 195 -7.17 9.83 19.30
C ALA A 195 -5.90 9.58 20.15
N VAL A 196 -5.55 8.30 20.37
CA VAL A 196 -4.29 7.94 21.07
C VAL A 196 -3.07 8.47 20.32
N LEU A 197 -3.02 8.37 18.99
CA LEU A 197 -1.90 8.90 18.20
C LEU A 197 -1.78 10.43 18.36
N VAL A 198 -2.90 11.14 18.40
CA VAL A 198 -2.91 12.61 18.67
C VAL A 198 -2.39 12.92 20.07
N GLU A 199 -2.75 12.14 21.08
CA GLU A 199 -2.22 12.28 22.44
C GLU A 199 -0.69 12.11 22.51
N LYS A 200 -0.07 11.41 21.53
CA LYS A 200 1.39 11.32 21.40
C LYS A 200 2.04 12.60 20.84
N GLY A 201 1.25 13.63 20.54
CA GLY A 201 1.73 14.95 20.11
C GLY A 201 2.01 15.06 18.62
N ILE A 202 1.38 14.23 17.77
CA ILE A 202 1.45 14.43 16.33
C ILE A 202 0.62 15.64 15.92
N SER A 203 1.06 16.31 14.84
CA SER A 203 0.30 17.41 14.21
C SER A 203 -0.41 16.88 12.96
N ILE A 204 -1.71 16.62 13.05
CA ILE A 204 -2.52 16.22 11.89
C ILE A 204 -2.41 17.21 10.73
N PRO A 205 -2.50 18.55 10.94
CA PRO A 205 -2.35 19.51 9.85
C PRO A 205 -1.00 19.40 9.14
N ASP A 206 0.11 19.24 9.89
CA ASP A 206 1.45 19.17 9.31
C ASP A 206 1.63 17.86 8.52
N ILE A 207 1.17 16.73 9.04
CA ILE A 207 1.19 15.44 8.34
C ILE A 207 0.34 15.53 7.07
N HIS A 208 -0.87 16.08 7.15
CA HIS A 208 -1.74 16.24 5.99
C HIS A 208 -1.09 17.14 4.93
N ASN A 209 -0.47 18.24 5.33
CA ASN A 209 0.25 19.12 4.42
C ASN A 209 1.43 18.42 3.75
N SER A 210 2.20 17.63 4.50
CA SER A 210 3.34 16.87 3.97
C SER A 210 2.94 15.80 2.95
N VAL A 211 1.75 15.18 3.11
CA VAL A 211 1.29 14.11 2.23
C VAL A 211 0.46 14.63 1.05
N TYR A 212 -0.47 15.58 1.29
CA TYR A 212 -1.45 15.99 0.27
C TYR A 212 -1.23 17.39 -0.30
N ASN A 213 -0.40 18.23 0.33
CA ASN A 213 -0.15 19.61 -0.09
C ASN A 213 1.32 19.88 -0.44
N ALA A 214 2.17 18.85 -0.50
CA ALA A 214 3.60 18.93 -0.86
C ALA A 214 3.88 18.58 -2.33
N TYR A 215 2.89 18.73 -3.19
CA TYR A 215 3.02 18.35 -4.61
C TYR A 215 3.78 19.36 -5.44
N THR A 216 4.48 18.86 -6.47
CA THR A 216 5.18 19.71 -7.45
C THR A 216 4.20 20.42 -8.39
N GLU A 217 4.61 21.54 -8.98
CA GLU A 217 3.87 22.19 -10.06
C GLU A 217 3.66 21.23 -11.24
N GLY A 218 4.68 20.41 -11.57
CA GLY A 218 4.59 19.38 -12.61
C GLY A 218 3.43 18.42 -12.38
N ARG A 219 3.29 17.91 -11.14
CA ARG A 219 2.14 17.06 -10.78
C ARG A 219 0.80 17.76 -10.92
N ALA A 220 0.70 19.02 -10.45
CA ALA A 220 -0.55 19.78 -10.57
C ALA A 220 -0.96 19.97 -12.04
N ARG A 221 -0.01 20.31 -12.92
CA ARG A 221 -0.23 20.44 -14.37
C ARG A 221 -0.54 19.10 -15.02
N LEU A 222 0.14 18.01 -14.64
CA LEU A 222 -0.14 16.66 -15.12
C LEU A 222 -1.56 16.21 -14.74
N PHE A 223 -2.00 16.52 -13.52
CA PHE A 223 -3.35 16.22 -13.05
C PHE A 223 -4.40 16.95 -13.91
N GLY A 224 -4.22 18.26 -14.13
CA GLY A 224 -5.10 19.03 -15.01
C GLY A 224 -5.14 18.48 -16.44
N TYR A 225 -3.98 18.08 -16.98
CA TYR A 225 -3.89 17.42 -18.28
C TYR A 225 -4.63 16.08 -18.31
N ALA A 226 -4.41 15.22 -17.31
CA ALA A 226 -5.05 13.91 -17.21
C ALA A 226 -6.58 14.02 -17.14
N ILE A 227 -7.12 15.03 -16.46
CA ILE A 227 -8.56 15.24 -16.39
C ILE A 227 -9.11 15.81 -17.70
N ASN A 228 -8.46 16.83 -18.25
CA ASN A 228 -9.03 17.58 -19.38
C ASN A 228 -8.78 16.92 -20.75
N ARG A 229 -7.67 16.17 -20.90
CA ARG A 229 -7.23 15.64 -22.19
C ARG A 229 -7.38 14.14 -22.34
N THR A 230 -7.24 13.38 -21.27
CA THR A 230 -7.19 11.92 -21.38
C THR A 230 -8.33 11.19 -20.67
N MET A 231 -9.15 11.89 -19.90
CA MET A 231 -10.30 11.29 -19.25
C MET A 231 -11.44 11.08 -20.26
N ALA A 232 -11.97 9.87 -20.28
CA ALA A 232 -13.19 9.51 -21.01
C ALA A 232 -14.22 8.95 -20.03
N VAL A 233 -15.48 9.27 -20.26
CA VAL A 233 -16.64 8.74 -19.51
C VAL A 233 -17.44 7.89 -20.47
N ILE A 234 -17.73 6.66 -20.10
CA ILE A 234 -18.37 5.63 -20.90
C ILE A 234 -19.52 4.97 -20.13
N GLN A 235 -20.17 3.97 -20.69
CA GLN A 235 -21.22 3.18 -20.07
C GLN A 235 -22.30 4.05 -19.42
N ASP A 236 -22.95 4.89 -20.24
CA ASP A 236 -24.01 5.83 -19.85
C ASP A 236 -23.63 6.74 -18.65
N GLY A 237 -22.34 7.05 -18.54
CA GLY A 237 -21.81 7.94 -17.53
C GLY A 237 -21.45 7.27 -16.21
N THR A 238 -21.49 5.93 -16.13
CA THR A 238 -21.22 5.18 -14.88
C THR A 238 -19.76 4.74 -14.72
N VAL A 239 -18.99 4.74 -15.81
CA VAL A 239 -17.58 4.34 -15.82
C VAL A 239 -16.72 5.42 -16.42
N ALA A 240 -15.58 5.72 -15.81
CA ALA A 240 -14.59 6.62 -16.35
C ALA A 240 -13.22 5.96 -16.43
N TYR A 241 -12.41 6.37 -17.40
CA TYR A 241 -10.99 6.00 -17.46
C TYR A 241 -10.13 7.17 -17.92
N ARG A 242 -8.83 7.05 -17.68
CA ARG A 242 -7.81 7.96 -18.21
C ARG A 242 -6.51 7.20 -18.46
N SER A 243 -5.69 7.79 -19.34
CA SER A 243 -4.40 7.22 -19.70
C SER A 243 -3.31 8.28 -19.67
N LEU A 244 -2.08 7.87 -19.36
CA LEU A 244 -0.89 8.70 -19.46
C LEU A 244 0.22 7.91 -20.12
N LEU A 245 0.79 8.46 -21.19
CA LEU A 245 1.93 7.93 -21.90
C LEU A 245 3.25 8.41 -21.27
N GLU A 246 4.35 7.67 -21.50
CA GLU A 246 5.66 8.04 -20.95
C GLU A 246 6.14 9.43 -21.40
N ASN A 247 5.87 9.81 -22.66
CA ASN A 247 6.23 11.14 -23.18
C ASN A 247 5.42 12.26 -22.53
N GLU A 248 4.13 12.02 -22.22
CA GLU A 248 3.28 12.96 -21.51
C GLU A 248 3.77 13.15 -20.07
N MET A 249 4.05 12.03 -19.38
CA MET A 249 4.61 12.07 -18.03
C MET A 249 5.95 12.82 -17.99
N ARG A 250 6.87 12.55 -18.93
CA ARG A 250 8.15 13.28 -19.03
C ARG A 250 7.98 14.78 -19.25
N ARG A 251 6.99 15.18 -20.03
CA ARG A 251 6.69 16.61 -20.26
C ARG A 251 6.38 17.36 -18.98
N PHE A 252 5.78 16.70 -18.02
CA PHE A 252 5.42 17.27 -16.72
C PHE A 252 6.39 16.90 -15.59
N GLN A 253 7.57 16.37 -15.91
CA GLN A 253 8.60 15.99 -14.94
C GLN A 253 8.09 14.99 -13.89
N PHE A 254 7.29 14.02 -14.34
CA PHE A 254 6.67 13.01 -13.48
C PHE A 254 7.67 12.33 -12.53
N GLN A 255 7.30 12.25 -11.27
CA GLN A 255 8.03 11.53 -10.22
C GLN A 255 7.19 10.38 -9.65
N GLN A 256 7.84 9.43 -8.99
CA GLN A 256 7.15 8.34 -8.28
C GLN A 256 6.20 8.94 -7.23
N GLY A 257 4.92 8.57 -7.28
CA GLY A 257 3.88 9.12 -6.41
C GLY A 257 2.98 10.16 -7.08
N ASP A 258 3.40 10.84 -8.15
CA ASP A 258 2.61 11.91 -8.79
C ASP A 258 1.23 11.46 -9.29
N SER A 259 1.08 10.18 -9.64
CA SER A 259 -0.21 9.63 -10.10
C SER A 259 -1.14 9.19 -8.96
N GLU A 260 -0.70 9.26 -7.71
CA GLU A 260 -1.55 8.86 -6.60
C GLU A 260 -2.78 9.76 -6.47
N GLY A 261 -3.93 9.12 -6.20
CA GLY A 261 -5.21 9.81 -6.15
C GLY A 261 -5.82 10.15 -7.51
N PHE A 262 -5.07 10.14 -8.62
CA PHE A 262 -5.62 10.49 -9.93
C PHE A 262 -6.79 9.58 -10.31
N VAL A 263 -6.67 8.27 -10.11
CA VAL A 263 -7.73 7.32 -10.41
C VAL A 263 -9.01 7.59 -9.61
N ASN A 264 -8.90 8.12 -8.40
CA ASN A 264 -10.05 8.37 -7.53
C ASN A 264 -10.88 9.58 -7.99
N TYR A 265 -10.24 10.56 -8.67
CA TYR A 265 -10.91 11.82 -8.99
C TYR A 265 -12.19 11.64 -9.83
N ALA A 266 -12.21 10.70 -10.79
CA ALA A 266 -13.40 10.49 -11.58
C ALA A 266 -14.61 10.00 -10.77
N LEU A 267 -14.38 9.37 -9.61
CA LEU A 267 -15.45 8.99 -8.69
C LEU A 267 -16.14 10.20 -8.02
N THR A 268 -15.59 11.42 -8.15
CA THR A 268 -16.27 12.65 -7.73
C THR A 268 -17.45 13.02 -8.65
N ILE A 269 -17.46 12.48 -9.87
CA ILE A 269 -18.57 12.64 -10.81
C ILE A 269 -19.76 11.82 -10.31
N LYS A 270 -20.89 12.44 -10.09
CA LYS A 270 -22.06 11.85 -9.38
C LYS A 270 -22.48 10.47 -9.90
N LYS A 271 -22.47 10.27 -11.21
CA LYS A 271 -22.90 9.00 -11.85
C LYS A 271 -21.80 7.94 -11.89
N VAL A 272 -20.52 8.31 -11.81
CA VAL A 272 -19.40 7.37 -11.98
C VAL A 272 -19.32 6.44 -10.77
N LYS A 273 -19.41 5.15 -11.04
CA LYS A 273 -19.28 4.07 -10.03
C LYS A 273 -17.92 3.37 -10.09
N MET A 274 -17.29 3.35 -11.28
CA MET A 274 -15.99 2.71 -11.53
C MET A 274 -15.07 3.65 -12.28
N SER A 275 -13.79 3.68 -11.88
CA SER A 275 -12.75 4.47 -12.51
C SER A 275 -11.51 3.64 -12.76
N ALA A 276 -10.88 3.82 -13.93
CA ALA A 276 -9.60 3.22 -14.27
C ALA A 276 -8.55 4.28 -14.62
N MET A 277 -7.30 3.93 -14.37
CA MET A 277 -6.14 4.69 -14.83
C MET A 277 -5.11 3.75 -15.44
N PHE A 278 -4.68 4.09 -16.65
CA PHE A 278 -3.64 3.39 -17.40
C PHE A 278 -2.38 4.24 -17.44
N LEU A 279 -1.31 3.73 -16.83
CA LEU A 279 -0.04 4.42 -16.76
C LEU A 279 1.02 3.63 -17.56
N ALA A 280 1.54 4.22 -18.62
CA ALA A 280 2.55 3.56 -19.44
C ALA A 280 3.88 3.45 -18.67
N HIS A 281 4.41 2.23 -18.61
CA HIS A 281 5.76 1.92 -18.21
C HIS A 281 6.50 1.24 -19.37
N ARG A 282 7.81 1.30 -19.36
CA ARG A 282 8.65 0.81 -20.46
C ARG A 282 8.31 -0.61 -20.96
N LYS A 283 7.83 -1.50 -20.09
CA LYS A 283 7.58 -2.90 -20.42
C LYS A 283 6.10 -3.32 -20.32
N PHE A 284 5.27 -2.51 -19.73
CA PHE A 284 3.86 -2.81 -19.46
C PHE A 284 3.07 -1.54 -19.19
N ILE A 285 1.76 -1.64 -19.19
CA ILE A 285 0.85 -0.60 -18.74
C ILE A 285 0.32 -1.01 -17.36
N ARG A 286 0.56 -0.16 -16.35
CA ARG A 286 -0.06 -0.32 -15.04
C ARG A 286 -1.54 0.05 -15.13
N VAL A 287 -2.38 -0.84 -14.68
CA VAL A 287 -3.83 -0.65 -14.58
C VAL A 287 -4.18 -0.43 -13.11
N SER A 288 -4.76 0.71 -12.79
CA SER A 288 -5.29 1.00 -11.46
C SER A 288 -6.80 1.14 -11.56
N LEU A 289 -7.53 0.49 -10.68
CA LEU A 289 -8.99 0.42 -10.67
C LEU A 289 -9.53 0.89 -9.33
N ARG A 290 -10.56 1.70 -9.36
CA ARG A 290 -11.29 2.14 -8.15
C ARG A 290 -12.78 2.08 -8.43
N SER A 291 -13.54 1.85 -7.37
CA SER A 291 -15.00 1.87 -7.44
C SER A 291 -15.60 2.41 -6.15
N ARG A 292 -16.91 2.57 -6.15
CA ARG A 292 -17.71 2.86 -4.97
C ARG A 292 -18.92 1.93 -4.88
N GLY A 293 -19.43 1.75 -3.67
CA GLY A 293 -20.56 0.87 -3.41
C GLY A 293 -20.24 -0.58 -3.69
N ASP A 294 -21.12 -1.26 -4.41
CA ASP A 294 -21.05 -2.71 -4.60
C ASP A 294 -20.26 -3.16 -5.82
N VAL A 295 -19.75 -2.26 -6.64
CA VAL A 295 -18.93 -2.59 -7.81
C VAL A 295 -17.59 -3.17 -7.35
N ASP A 296 -17.35 -4.46 -7.65
CA ASP A 296 -16.15 -5.19 -7.26
C ASP A 296 -15.07 -5.10 -8.34
N VAL A 297 -14.12 -4.15 -8.17
CA VAL A 297 -12.99 -4.01 -9.08
C VAL A 297 -11.89 -5.04 -8.85
N ASN A 298 -11.88 -5.77 -7.73
CA ASN A 298 -10.97 -6.90 -7.54
C ASN A 298 -11.38 -8.08 -8.46
N LEU A 299 -12.66 -8.37 -8.54
CA LEU A 299 -13.19 -9.35 -9.49
C LEU A 299 -12.85 -8.94 -10.93
N PHE A 300 -13.06 -7.67 -11.28
CA PHE A 300 -12.71 -7.14 -12.60
C PHE A 300 -11.22 -7.27 -12.92
N ALA A 301 -10.34 -6.89 -11.98
CA ALA A 301 -8.88 -6.99 -12.15
C ALA A 301 -8.42 -8.43 -12.36
N ARG A 302 -8.95 -9.37 -11.57
CA ARG A 302 -8.63 -10.80 -11.69
C ARG A 302 -9.07 -11.39 -13.04
N LYS A 303 -10.28 -11.04 -13.48
CA LYS A 303 -10.86 -11.58 -14.72
C LYS A 303 -10.16 -11.05 -15.98
N TYR A 304 -9.82 -9.76 -16.03
CA TYR A 304 -9.42 -9.09 -17.26
C TYR A 304 -7.96 -8.61 -17.32
N PHE A 305 -7.28 -8.47 -16.19
CA PHE A 305 -5.93 -7.86 -16.13
C PHE A 305 -4.91 -8.65 -15.32
N SER A 306 -5.19 -9.92 -15.02
CA SER A 306 -4.31 -10.78 -14.20
C SER A 306 -3.83 -10.09 -12.92
N GLY A 307 -4.73 -9.35 -12.30
CA GLY A 307 -4.45 -8.49 -11.15
C GLY A 307 -5.21 -8.90 -9.89
N GLY A 308 -5.38 -7.95 -8.97
CA GLY A 308 -6.12 -8.14 -7.72
C GLY A 308 -6.04 -6.93 -6.81
N GLY A 309 -6.57 -7.07 -5.59
CA GLY A 309 -6.62 -6.03 -4.58
C GLY A 309 -7.84 -6.18 -3.67
N HIS A 310 -8.37 -5.05 -3.23
CA HIS A 310 -9.61 -4.96 -2.46
C HIS A 310 -10.83 -4.78 -3.36
N LYS A 311 -12.05 -4.98 -2.82
CA LYS A 311 -13.32 -4.81 -3.54
C LYS A 311 -13.38 -3.50 -4.32
N ASN A 312 -13.01 -2.39 -3.69
CA ASN A 312 -13.12 -1.05 -4.28
C ASN A 312 -11.76 -0.44 -4.73
N ALA A 313 -10.65 -1.16 -4.57
CA ALA A 313 -9.32 -0.71 -4.95
C ALA A 313 -8.47 -1.90 -5.43
N ALA A 314 -8.29 -2.02 -6.73
CA ALA A 314 -7.53 -3.11 -7.34
C ALA A 314 -6.61 -2.59 -8.44
N GLY A 315 -5.73 -3.45 -8.92
CA GLY A 315 -4.83 -3.14 -10.01
C GLY A 315 -4.43 -4.37 -10.80
N GLY A 316 -3.77 -4.13 -11.93
CA GLY A 316 -3.26 -5.18 -12.80
C GLY A 316 -2.24 -4.64 -13.78
N LYS A 317 -1.87 -5.46 -14.76
CA LYS A 317 -0.92 -5.10 -15.81
C LYS A 317 -1.48 -5.48 -17.18
N SER A 318 -1.10 -4.70 -18.19
CA SER A 318 -1.33 -5.02 -19.60
C SER A 318 0.01 -4.95 -20.34
N PHE A 319 0.27 -5.92 -21.22
CA PHE A 319 1.54 -6.07 -21.95
C PHE A 319 1.41 -5.75 -23.44
N VAL A 320 0.30 -5.12 -23.83
CA VAL A 320 0.03 -4.66 -25.19
C VAL A 320 0.09 -3.12 -25.22
N SER A 321 -0.16 -2.51 -26.39
CA SER A 321 -0.16 -1.05 -26.53
C SER A 321 -1.24 -0.36 -25.68
N MET A 322 -1.09 0.94 -25.44
CA MET A 322 -2.08 1.74 -24.72
C MET A 322 -3.46 1.66 -25.38
N GLN A 323 -3.53 1.76 -26.72
CA GLN A 323 -4.80 1.69 -27.43
C GLN A 323 -5.46 0.32 -27.28
N GLU A 324 -4.71 -0.76 -27.46
CA GLU A 324 -5.23 -2.13 -27.27
C GLU A 324 -5.68 -2.38 -25.84
N THR A 325 -4.96 -1.82 -24.86
CA THR A 325 -5.35 -1.89 -23.44
C THR A 325 -6.67 -1.18 -23.18
N ILE A 326 -6.86 0.02 -23.75
CA ILE A 326 -8.11 0.79 -23.62
C ILE A 326 -9.25 0.04 -24.34
N ASP A 327 -9.02 -0.48 -25.54
CA ASP A 327 -10.03 -1.21 -26.29
C ASP A 327 -10.44 -2.50 -25.55
N HIS A 328 -9.48 -3.20 -24.96
CA HIS A 328 -9.75 -4.35 -24.10
C HIS A 328 -10.59 -3.92 -22.89
N TYR A 329 -10.19 -2.88 -22.16
CA TYR A 329 -10.93 -2.36 -21.03
C TYR A 329 -12.38 -2.00 -21.38
N VAL A 330 -12.60 -1.28 -22.47
CA VAL A 330 -13.94 -0.87 -22.89
C VAL A 330 -14.84 -2.05 -23.21
N ARG A 331 -14.30 -3.11 -23.86
CA ARG A 331 -15.03 -4.38 -24.07
C ARG A 331 -15.33 -5.09 -22.76
N SER A 332 -14.34 -5.20 -21.90
CA SER A 332 -14.48 -5.82 -20.57
C SER A 332 -15.50 -5.13 -19.67
N VAL A 333 -15.57 -3.78 -19.74
CA VAL A 333 -16.59 -3.00 -19.00
C VAL A 333 -18.01 -3.35 -19.48
N ARG A 334 -18.22 -3.50 -20.79
CA ARG A 334 -19.53 -3.90 -21.35
C ARG A 334 -19.92 -5.29 -20.88
N GLU A 335 -19.02 -6.27 -21.01
CA GLU A 335 -19.24 -7.64 -20.54
C GLU A 335 -19.57 -7.67 -19.04
N PHE A 336 -18.82 -6.92 -18.22
CA PHE A 336 -19.02 -6.83 -16.77
C PHE A 336 -20.37 -6.18 -16.41
N ALA A 337 -20.81 -5.22 -17.22
CA ALA A 337 -22.13 -4.59 -17.07
C ALA A 337 -23.27 -5.57 -17.46
N ASP A 338 -23.11 -6.29 -18.57
CA ASP A 338 -24.08 -7.29 -19.05
C ASP A 338 -24.24 -8.45 -18.05
N GLU A 339 -23.19 -8.78 -17.29
CA GLU A 339 -23.21 -9.73 -16.17
C GLU A 339 -23.85 -9.15 -14.89
N GLY A 340 -24.27 -7.89 -14.88
CA GLY A 340 -24.96 -7.25 -13.76
C GLY A 340 -24.02 -6.68 -12.67
N HIS A 341 -22.71 -6.62 -12.90
CA HIS A 341 -21.74 -6.21 -11.89
C HIS A 341 -21.56 -4.69 -11.75
N LEU A 342 -22.15 -3.87 -12.61
CA LEU A 342 -22.09 -2.41 -12.50
C LEU A 342 -23.30 -1.78 -11.77
N GLY A 343 -24.30 -2.55 -11.45
CA GLY A 343 -25.45 -2.18 -10.61
C GLY A 343 -26.37 -1.15 -11.24
#